data_531f6d24f00f68dc9a68760ecb0df02b
#
_entry.id   531f6d24f00f68dc9a68760ecb0df02b
#
_cell.length_a   1.000
_cell.length_b   1.000
_cell.length_c   1.000
_cell.angle_alpha   90.00
_cell.angle_beta   90.00
_cell.angle_gamma   90.00
#
_symmetry.space_group_name_H-M   'P 1'
#
loop_
_entity.id
_entity.type
_entity.pdbx_description
1 polymer ?
#
loop_
_entity_poly.entity_id
_entity_poly.type
_entity_poly.pdbx_seq_one_letter_code
_entity_poly.pdbx_strand_id
1 'polypeptide(L)'
;KMRKEEYEHAKMEHVNFIFNAEPVRIETDKAFTVNKCVFKIAKKHEKIECDMVIIAIGTTHNDLIPRLNGIKSDEFYKIEANDYVTSDNRVFAGGDATRGNATVIDALSDGLKAVEKLMQIIKKLVL
;
A
#
# COMPACT_ATOMS: atom_id res chain seq x y z
N LYS A 1 -6.28 -7.22 4.99
CA LYS A 1 -7.37 -8.08 5.54
C LYS A 1 -8.50 -8.04 4.53
N MET A 2 -8.82 -9.18 3.90
CA MET A 2 -9.88 -9.29 2.91
C MET A 2 -11.25 -8.99 3.56
N ARG A 3 -12.12 -8.26 2.86
CA ARG A 3 -13.50 -7.99 3.30
C ARG A 3 -14.34 -9.25 3.15
N LYS A 4 -15.23 -9.50 4.10
CA LYS A 4 -16.07 -10.70 4.10
C LYS A 4 -16.95 -10.81 2.84
N GLU A 5 -17.51 -9.68 2.40
CA GLU A 5 -18.36 -9.60 1.21
C GLU A 5 -17.58 -9.97 -0.07
N GLU A 6 -16.36 -9.43 -0.23
CA GLU A 6 -15.48 -9.74 -1.37
C GLU A 6 -15.11 -11.23 -1.42
N TYR A 7 -14.86 -11.84 -0.25
CA TYR A 7 -14.60 -13.26 -0.14
C TYR A 7 -15.79 -14.12 -0.58
N GLU A 8 -17.00 -13.79 -0.10
CA GLU A 8 -18.20 -14.53 -0.46
C GLU A 8 -18.54 -14.40 -1.96
N HIS A 9 -18.37 -13.20 -2.55
CA HIS A 9 -18.55 -13.00 -3.99
C HIS A 9 -17.56 -13.84 -4.80
N ALA A 10 -16.28 -13.81 -4.45
CA ALA A 10 -15.27 -14.61 -5.15
C ALA A 10 -15.55 -16.12 -5.05
N LYS A 11 -16.06 -16.59 -3.92
CA LYS A 11 -16.50 -17.99 -3.78
C LYS A 11 -17.67 -18.32 -4.71
N MET A 12 -18.64 -17.44 -4.87
CA MET A 12 -19.75 -17.63 -5.82
C MET A 12 -19.26 -17.67 -7.27
N GLU A 13 -18.17 -16.99 -7.58
CA GLU A 13 -17.48 -17.04 -8.87
C GLU A 13 -16.50 -18.23 -9.01
N HIS A 14 -16.57 -19.20 -8.09
CA HIS A 14 -15.74 -20.40 -8.07
C HIS A 14 -14.24 -20.14 -7.92
N VAL A 15 -13.83 -19.00 -7.34
CA VAL A 15 -12.43 -18.74 -7.02
C VAL A 15 -11.96 -19.67 -5.90
N ASN A 16 -10.86 -20.37 -6.13
CA ASN A 16 -10.23 -21.24 -5.13
C ASN A 16 -9.32 -20.43 -4.21
N PHE A 17 -9.43 -20.66 -2.91
CA PHE A 17 -8.59 -20.01 -1.89
C PHE A 17 -7.67 -21.03 -1.23
N ILE A 18 -6.39 -20.71 -1.19
CA ILE A 18 -5.38 -21.48 -0.47
C ILE A 18 -4.81 -20.57 0.61
N PHE A 19 -5.12 -20.86 1.87
CA PHE A 19 -4.67 -20.07 3.01
C PHE A 19 -3.32 -20.56 3.54
N ASN A 20 -2.59 -19.67 4.20
CA ASN A 20 -1.27 -19.96 4.79
C ASN A 20 -0.27 -20.50 3.76
N ALA A 21 -0.42 -20.06 2.51
CA ALA A 21 0.48 -20.38 1.41
C ALA A 21 1.46 -19.23 1.19
N GLU A 22 2.74 -19.48 1.39
CA GLU A 22 3.82 -18.53 1.15
C GLU A 22 4.36 -18.73 -0.27
N PRO A 23 4.31 -17.74 -1.17
CA PRO A 23 4.90 -17.87 -2.50
C PRO A 23 6.42 -17.97 -2.40
N VAL A 24 7.02 -18.95 -3.09
CA VAL A 24 8.46 -19.22 -3.07
C VAL A 24 9.11 -18.79 -4.37
N ARG A 25 8.55 -19.20 -5.51
CA ARG A 25 9.05 -18.85 -6.83
C ARG A 25 7.99 -19.08 -7.91
N ILE A 26 8.18 -18.42 -9.04
CA ILE A 26 7.44 -18.63 -10.27
C ILE A 26 8.32 -19.46 -11.20
N GLU A 27 7.81 -20.52 -11.80
CA GLU A 27 8.48 -21.33 -12.80
C GLU A 27 7.96 -20.94 -14.19
N THR A 28 8.87 -20.88 -15.17
CA THR A 28 8.57 -20.55 -16.56
C THR A 28 9.03 -21.69 -17.47
N ASP A 29 8.49 -21.75 -18.67
CA ASP A 29 8.99 -22.60 -19.73
C ASP A 29 10.24 -22.00 -20.41
N LYS A 30 10.73 -22.66 -21.49
CA LYS A 30 11.88 -22.21 -22.27
C LYS A 30 11.65 -20.89 -23.01
N ALA A 31 10.40 -20.49 -23.22
CA ALA A 31 10.00 -19.23 -23.84
C ALA A 31 9.73 -18.11 -22.81
N PHE A 32 10.09 -18.33 -21.54
CA PHE A 32 9.83 -17.43 -20.41
C PHE A 32 8.33 -17.20 -20.13
N THR A 33 7.46 -18.08 -20.59
CA THR A 33 6.03 -18.05 -20.24
C THR A 33 5.82 -18.72 -18.90
N VAL A 34 5.04 -18.09 -18.03
CA VAL A 34 4.69 -18.65 -16.72
C VAL A 34 3.92 -19.95 -16.90
N ASN A 35 4.30 -20.99 -16.18
CA ASN A 35 3.60 -22.29 -16.22
C ASN A 35 3.25 -22.83 -14.83
N LYS A 36 3.91 -22.37 -13.77
CA LYS A 36 3.65 -22.81 -12.40
C LYS A 36 4.05 -21.75 -11.38
N CYS A 37 3.34 -21.74 -10.26
CA CYS A 37 3.78 -21.05 -9.05
C CYS A 37 4.03 -22.07 -7.93
N VAL A 38 5.14 -21.95 -7.24
CA VAL A 38 5.51 -22.82 -6.12
C VAL A 38 5.22 -22.11 -4.82
N PHE A 39 4.45 -22.75 -3.96
CA PHE A 39 4.09 -22.25 -2.63
C PHE A 39 4.65 -23.19 -1.55
N LYS A 40 4.97 -22.60 -0.40
CA LYS A 40 5.22 -23.35 0.82
C LYS A 40 3.96 -23.35 1.66
N ILE A 41 3.43 -24.53 1.91
CA ILE A 41 2.21 -24.76 2.70
C ILE A 41 2.58 -25.77 3.80
N ALA A 42 2.45 -25.37 5.07
CA ALA A 42 2.73 -26.24 6.23
C ALA A 42 4.05 -27.03 6.13
N LYS A 43 5.17 -26.39 5.74
CA LYS A 43 6.52 -26.95 5.55
C LYS A 43 6.73 -27.80 4.27
N LYS A 44 5.73 -27.95 3.40
CA LYS A 44 5.85 -28.64 2.11
C LYS A 44 5.82 -27.61 0.96
N HIS A 45 6.50 -27.95 -0.13
CA HIS A 45 6.39 -27.17 -1.36
C HIS A 45 5.33 -27.81 -2.26
N GLU A 46 4.35 -27.02 -2.65
CA GLU A 46 3.30 -27.41 -3.58
C GLU A 46 3.40 -26.58 -4.86
N LYS A 47 3.16 -27.21 -6.01
CA LYS A 47 3.18 -26.56 -7.32
C LYS A 47 1.77 -26.42 -7.83
N ILE A 48 1.41 -25.21 -8.23
CA ILE A 48 0.13 -24.89 -8.84
C ILE A 48 0.39 -24.47 -10.28
N GLU A 49 -0.22 -25.18 -11.22
CA GLU A 49 -0.15 -24.83 -12.64
C GLU A 49 -0.97 -23.57 -12.90
N CYS A 50 -0.40 -22.62 -13.64
CA CYS A 50 -1.05 -21.36 -13.97
C CYS A 50 -0.37 -20.71 -15.18
N ASP A 51 -1.15 -19.99 -15.96
CA ASP A 51 -0.68 -19.24 -17.12
C ASP A 51 -0.28 -17.81 -16.77
N MET A 52 -0.73 -17.32 -15.60
CA MET A 52 -0.46 -15.98 -15.12
C MET A 52 -0.37 -15.95 -13.59
N VAL A 53 0.50 -15.12 -13.06
CA VAL A 53 0.60 -14.81 -11.62
C VAL A 53 0.40 -13.32 -11.41
N ILE A 54 -0.56 -12.94 -10.58
CA ILE A 54 -0.80 -11.55 -10.18
C ILE A 54 -0.35 -11.39 -8.72
N ILE A 55 0.63 -10.51 -8.50
CA ILE A 55 1.12 -10.18 -7.17
C ILE A 55 0.30 -9.02 -6.62
N ALA A 56 -0.54 -9.31 -5.63
CA ALA A 56 -1.45 -8.34 -5.01
C ALA A 56 -1.28 -8.31 -3.47
N ILE A 57 -0.03 -8.32 -3.00
CA ILE A 57 0.32 -8.40 -1.57
C ILE A 57 0.34 -7.05 -0.86
N GLY A 58 -0.09 -5.99 -1.53
CA GLY A 58 -0.06 -4.62 -1.04
C GLY A 58 1.13 -3.81 -1.57
N THR A 59 1.20 -2.57 -1.14
CA THR A 59 2.26 -1.62 -1.48
C THR A 59 2.94 -1.11 -0.23
N THR A 60 4.20 -0.72 -0.35
CA THR A 60 4.94 0.00 0.68
C THR A 60 5.10 1.46 0.26
N HIS A 61 5.23 2.35 1.22
CA HIS A 61 5.53 3.75 0.94
C HIS A 61 6.94 3.88 0.37
N ASN A 62 7.12 4.89 -0.49
CA ASN A 62 8.44 5.20 -1.03
C ASN A 62 9.23 6.00 0.01
N ASP A 63 10.42 5.54 0.36
CA ASP A 63 11.32 6.20 1.31
C ASP A 63 12.00 7.46 0.75
N LEU A 64 11.90 7.70 -0.55
CA LEU A 64 12.65 8.74 -1.25
C LEU A 64 12.38 10.13 -0.68
N ILE A 65 11.11 10.50 -0.51
CA ILE A 65 10.73 11.84 -0.03
C ILE A 65 11.16 12.07 1.41
N PRO A 66 10.84 11.19 2.39
CA PRO A 66 11.32 11.35 3.76
C PRO A 66 12.84 11.42 3.84
N ARG A 67 13.53 10.50 3.16
CA ARG A 67 14.99 10.38 3.23
C ARG A 67 15.74 11.59 2.65
N LEU A 68 15.32 12.07 1.46
CA LEU A 68 16.00 13.20 0.81
C LEU A 68 15.76 14.53 1.51
N ASN A 69 14.63 14.70 2.18
CA ASN A 69 14.25 15.97 2.80
C ASN A 69 14.37 15.97 4.33
N GLY A 70 14.81 14.87 4.95
CA GLY A 70 14.90 14.73 6.40
C GLY A 70 13.54 14.79 7.10
N ILE A 71 12.46 14.47 6.39
CA ILE A 71 11.11 14.43 6.93
C ILE A 71 10.94 13.15 7.75
N LYS A 72 10.44 13.26 8.97
CA LYS A 72 10.18 12.11 9.83
C LYS A 72 9.14 11.18 9.23
N SER A 73 9.40 9.89 9.30
CA SER A 73 8.50 8.81 8.90
C SER A 73 8.59 7.64 9.86
N ASP A 74 7.58 6.78 9.87
CA ASP A 74 7.60 5.53 10.62
C ASP A 74 8.47 4.45 9.93
N GLU A 75 8.51 3.26 10.49
CA GLU A 75 9.26 2.11 9.97
C GLU A 75 8.76 1.60 8.60
N PHE A 76 7.57 2.01 8.19
CA PHE A 76 6.96 1.71 6.88
C PHE A 76 7.05 2.88 5.90
N TYR A 77 7.87 3.91 6.21
CA TYR A 77 8.05 5.13 5.43
C TYR A 77 6.80 6.01 5.31
N LYS A 78 5.80 5.81 6.18
CA LYS A 78 4.67 6.71 6.30
C LYS A 78 5.12 8.02 6.92
N ILE A 79 4.80 9.15 6.28
CA ILE A 79 5.18 10.46 6.77
C ILE A 79 4.43 10.78 8.07
N GLU A 80 5.17 11.14 9.11
CA GLU A 80 4.60 11.65 10.34
C GLU A 80 4.15 13.11 10.15
N ALA A 81 2.86 13.35 10.32
CA ALA A 81 2.28 14.68 10.26
C ALA A 81 1.33 14.93 11.43
N ASN A 82 1.41 16.10 12.03
CA ASN A 82 0.46 16.55 13.04
C ASN A 82 -0.38 17.67 12.44
N ASP A 83 -1.70 17.43 12.35
CA ASP A 83 -2.64 18.36 11.72
C ASP A 83 -2.11 18.81 10.33
N TYR A 84 -1.72 17.80 9.52
CA TYR A 84 -1.15 17.93 8.18
C TYR A 84 0.24 18.56 8.07
N VAL A 85 0.83 19.07 9.13
CA VAL A 85 2.19 19.63 9.14
C VAL A 85 3.20 18.54 9.48
N THR A 86 4.22 18.38 8.65
CA THR A 86 5.30 17.40 8.87
C THR A 86 6.36 17.93 9.86
N SER A 87 7.44 17.18 10.02
CA SER A 87 8.61 17.67 10.80
C SER A 87 9.31 18.89 10.19
N ASP A 88 9.09 19.20 8.91
CA ASP A 88 9.45 20.46 8.27
C ASP A 88 8.18 21.31 8.11
N ASN A 89 8.11 22.46 8.79
CA ASN A 89 6.95 23.37 8.80
C ASN A 89 6.52 23.88 7.42
N ARG A 90 7.36 23.72 6.40
CA ARG A 90 7.09 24.12 5.01
C ARG A 90 6.48 23.00 4.19
N VAL A 91 6.43 21.78 4.75
CA VAL A 91 5.94 20.59 4.07
C VAL A 91 4.69 20.08 4.77
N PHE A 92 3.65 19.90 3.97
CA PHE A 92 2.35 19.38 4.40
C PHE A 92 2.13 18.01 3.78
N ALA A 93 1.54 17.09 4.51
CA ALA A 93 1.26 15.75 4.04
C ALA A 93 -0.10 15.26 4.53
N GLY A 94 -0.77 14.46 3.68
CA GLY A 94 -2.05 13.83 3.97
C GLY A 94 -2.30 12.63 3.04
N GLY A 95 -3.48 12.05 3.12
CA GLY A 95 -3.85 10.88 2.32
C GLY A 95 -2.98 9.66 2.61
N ASP A 96 -2.73 8.86 1.58
CA ASP A 96 -1.95 7.62 1.71
C ASP A 96 -0.55 7.85 2.28
N ALA A 97 0.08 8.99 2.00
CA ALA A 97 1.41 9.30 2.50
C ALA A 97 1.51 9.30 4.04
N THR A 98 0.41 9.58 4.74
CA THR A 98 0.36 9.66 6.21
C THR A 98 -0.48 8.57 6.86
N ARG A 99 -1.50 8.07 6.17
CA ARG A 99 -2.45 7.08 6.70
C ARG A 99 -2.10 5.65 6.31
N GLY A 100 -1.39 5.47 5.20
CA GLY A 100 -1.31 4.22 4.49
C GLY A 100 -2.46 4.10 3.48
N ASN A 101 -2.70 2.89 2.97
CA ASN A 101 -3.73 2.67 1.96
C ASN A 101 -5.12 3.10 2.47
N ALA A 102 -5.60 4.21 1.94
CA ALA A 102 -6.90 4.82 2.25
C ALA A 102 -7.76 4.92 0.97
N THR A 103 -8.95 5.48 1.10
CA THR A 103 -9.82 5.70 -0.05
C THR A 103 -9.45 6.98 -0.78
N VAL A 104 -9.83 7.08 -2.06
CA VAL A 104 -9.67 8.33 -2.85
C VAL A 104 -10.36 9.51 -2.17
N ILE A 105 -11.52 9.27 -1.53
CA ILE A 105 -12.28 10.30 -0.81
C ILE A 105 -11.50 10.80 0.41
N ASP A 106 -10.85 9.90 1.15
CA ASP A 106 -10.02 10.27 2.29
C ASP A 106 -8.82 11.11 1.84
N ALA A 107 -8.15 10.71 0.76
CA ALA A 107 -7.02 11.44 0.21
C ALA A 107 -7.42 12.85 -0.26
N LEU A 108 -8.57 12.99 -0.93
CA LEU A 108 -9.11 14.28 -1.34
C LEU A 108 -9.45 15.17 -0.14
N SER A 109 -10.14 14.61 0.87
CA SER A 109 -10.46 15.31 2.11
C SER A 109 -9.21 15.82 2.83
N ASP A 110 -8.18 14.96 2.92
CA ASP A 110 -6.91 15.34 3.55
C ASP A 110 -6.20 16.45 2.78
N GLY A 111 -6.22 16.41 1.45
CA GLY A 111 -5.65 17.47 0.61
C GLY A 111 -6.32 18.83 0.86
N LEU A 112 -7.65 18.86 0.91
CA LEU A 112 -8.39 20.09 1.22
C LEU A 112 -8.06 20.64 2.62
N LYS A 113 -8.05 19.79 3.63
CA LYS A 113 -7.72 20.18 5.01
C LYS A 113 -6.26 20.64 5.16
N ALA A 114 -5.33 20.02 4.44
CA ALA A 114 -3.93 20.46 4.42
C ALA A 114 -3.80 21.89 3.86
N VAL A 115 -4.55 22.21 2.79
CA VAL A 115 -4.61 23.57 2.24
C VAL A 115 -5.23 24.55 3.22
N GLU A 116 -6.33 24.21 3.88
CA GLU A 116 -6.95 25.05 4.92
C GLU A 116 -5.96 25.35 6.05
N LYS A 117 -5.20 24.35 6.49
CA LYS A 117 -4.17 24.51 7.52
C LYS A 117 -3.06 25.42 7.05
N LEU A 118 -2.57 25.25 5.83
CA LEU A 118 -1.56 26.13 5.23
C LEU A 118 -2.04 27.59 5.20
N MET A 119 -3.27 27.83 4.77
CA MET A 119 -3.86 29.18 4.73
C MET A 119 -3.99 29.82 6.11
N GLN A 120 -4.32 29.03 7.15
CA GLN A 120 -4.35 29.51 8.53
C GLN A 120 -2.95 29.96 9.03
N ILE A 121 -1.92 29.19 8.65
CA ILE A 121 -0.53 29.54 9.02
C ILE A 121 -0.08 30.81 8.30
N ILE A 122 -0.32 30.91 6.99
CA ILE A 122 0.03 32.11 6.20
C ILE A 122 -0.65 33.36 6.78
N LYS A 123 -1.96 33.30 7.07
CA LYS A 123 -2.69 34.43 7.66
C LYS A 123 -2.08 34.91 8.98
N LYS A 124 -1.54 34.00 9.80
CA LYS A 124 -0.88 34.37 11.06
C LYS A 124 0.51 34.99 10.90
N LEU A 125 1.15 34.74 9.75
CA LEU A 125 2.48 35.29 9.46
C LEU A 125 2.41 36.67 8.79
N VAL A 126 1.29 37.05 8.21
CA VAL A 126 1.08 38.28 7.43
C VAL A 126 0.35 39.36 8.28
N LEU A 127 -0.24 38.98 9.40
CA LEU A 127 -0.88 39.89 10.37
C LEU A 127 0.07 40.14 11.56
#